data_c77d1dde45e8578309115127a61cefb3
#
_entry.id   c77d1dde45e8578309115127a61cefb3
#
_cell.length_a   1.000
_cell.length_b   1.000
_cell.length_c   1.000
_cell.angle_alpha   90.00
_cell.angle_beta   90.00
_cell.angle_gamma   90.00
#
_symmetry.space_group_name_H-M   'P 1'
#
loop_
_entity.id
_entity.type
_entity.pdbx_description
1 polymer ?
#
loop_
_entity_poly.entity_id
_entity_poly.type
_entity_poly.pdbx_seq_one_letter_code
_entity_poly.pdbx_strand_id
1 'polypeptide(L)'
;MNSLPDDFWGRVVYLLQQYGPSFLRGAGTTMLIAVISTAVGCLIGFGVGIVQTTPTDKAHPVKYFLMKLVRFLLDAYVEIFRGTPMMVQAMFIYYGLAQLFNIHLGTMEAALFIVSINTGAYMAETVRGGILSIDPGQTEGAKAIGMTHVQTMNAVILPQALRNIMPQIGNNLIINIKDTCVLSVIGTVELFFATKSVAGAMYTYFEAFTITMVIYFVLTFSCSRLLRLWESKMDGPDSYELYDLATTDTLAHTTGLYSYPKKPRENTQNNDIRDGGR
;
A
#
# COMPACT_ATOMS: atom_id res chain seq x y z
N MET A 1 -4.11 -9.00 -45.32
CA MET A 1 -4.46 -8.25 -44.12
C MET A 1 -5.84 -8.72 -43.72
N ASN A 2 -5.99 -9.45 -42.64
CA ASN A 2 -7.32 -9.82 -42.16
C ASN A 2 -8.02 -8.53 -41.75
N SER A 3 -9.16 -8.25 -42.37
CA SER A 3 -9.99 -7.10 -42.02
C SER A 3 -10.42 -7.24 -40.56
N LEU A 4 -10.38 -6.15 -39.82
CA LEU A 4 -10.86 -6.13 -38.41
C LEU A 4 -12.35 -6.56 -38.45
N PRO A 5 -12.78 -7.44 -37.52
CA PRO A 5 -14.20 -7.78 -37.42
C PRO A 5 -15.05 -6.52 -37.15
N ASP A 6 -16.29 -6.52 -37.64
CA ASP A 6 -17.18 -5.36 -37.49
C ASP A 6 -17.83 -5.32 -36.10
N ASP A 7 -17.98 -6.47 -35.45
CA ASP A 7 -18.58 -6.59 -34.13
C ASP A 7 -17.58 -6.43 -32.99
N PHE A 8 -18.06 -5.94 -31.83
CA PHE A 8 -17.26 -5.69 -30.61
C PHE A 8 -16.53 -6.94 -30.12
N TRP A 9 -17.25 -8.04 -29.98
CA TRP A 9 -16.67 -9.28 -29.44
C TRP A 9 -15.66 -9.92 -30.40
N GLY A 10 -15.91 -9.85 -31.70
CA GLY A 10 -14.95 -10.29 -32.72
C GLY A 10 -13.65 -9.49 -32.64
N ARG A 11 -13.73 -8.15 -32.43
CA ARG A 11 -12.55 -7.30 -32.22
C ARG A 11 -11.80 -7.66 -30.93
N VAL A 12 -12.50 -7.90 -29.81
CA VAL A 12 -11.89 -8.34 -28.57
C VAL A 12 -11.13 -9.65 -28.75
N VAL A 13 -11.74 -10.65 -29.41
CA VAL A 13 -11.10 -11.94 -29.68
C VAL A 13 -9.90 -11.75 -30.62
N TYR A 14 -10.03 -10.96 -31.66
CA TYR A 14 -8.93 -10.65 -32.58
C TYR A 14 -7.74 -10.01 -31.84
N LEU A 15 -7.99 -9.01 -31.00
CA LEU A 15 -6.95 -8.34 -30.20
C LEU A 15 -6.26 -9.30 -29.25
N LEU A 16 -7.00 -10.20 -28.60
CA LEU A 16 -6.45 -11.22 -27.71
C LEU A 16 -5.55 -12.22 -28.47
N GLN A 17 -5.97 -12.65 -29.66
CA GLN A 17 -5.19 -13.57 -30.47
C GLN A 17 -3.91 -12.92 -31.02
N GLN A 18 -4.01 -11.68 -31.50
CA GLN A 18 -2.90 -10.99 -32.14
C GLN A 18 -1.94 -10.34 -31.15
N TYR A 19 -2.45 -9.74 -30.08
CA TYR A 19 -1.67 -8.95 -29.11
C TYR A 19 -1.67 -9.54 -27.69
N GLY A 20 -2.26 -10.71 -27.48
CA GLY A 20 -2.29 -11.40 -26.19
C GLY A 20 -0.92 -11.49 -25.51
N PRO A 21 0.15 -11.89 -26.21
CA PRO A 21 1.51 -11.91 -25.65
C PRO A 21 2.00 -10.54 -25.18
N SER A 22 1.59 -9.45 -25.83
CA SER A 22 1.95 -8.09 -25.42
C SER A 22 1.22 -7.68 -24.12
N PHE A 23 -0.08 -7.98 -24.01
CA PHE A 23 -0.82 -7.75 -22.77
C PHE A 23 -0.27 -8.57 -21.62
N LEU A 24 0.10 -9.83 -21.84
CA LEU A 24 0.68 -10.69 -20.80
C LEU A 24 2.06 -10.20 -20.34
N ARG A 25 2.91 -9.76 -21.27
CA ARG A 25 4.21 -9.15 -20.90
C ARG A 25 3.99 -7.87 -20.10
N GLY A 26 3.07 -7.00 -20.56
CA GLY A 26 2.69 -5.79 -19.84
C GLY A 26 2.20 -6.09 -18.42
N ALA A 27 1.32 -7.10 -18.27
CA ALA A 27 0.82 -7.56 -16.97
C ALA A 27 1.96 -8.08 -16.08
N GLY A 28 2.90 -8.85 -16.65
CA GLY A 28 4.10 -9.30 -15.94
C GLY A 28 4.97 -8.14 -15.46
N THR A 29 5.19 -7.13 -16.31
CA THR A 29 5.93 -5.91 -15.94
C THR A 29 5.23 -5.14 -14.82
N THR A 30 3.90 -4.96 -14.92
CA THR A 30 3.07 -4.37 -13.87
C THR A 30 3.26 -5.08 -12.54
N MET A 31 3.15 -6.40 -12.51
CA MET A 31 3.33 -7.20 -11.29
C MET A 31 4.75 -7.12 -10.74
N LEU A 32 5.75 -7.17 -11.59
CA LEU A 32 7.15 -7.06 -11.18
C LEU A 32 7.42 -5.71 -10.51
N ILE A 33 7.01 -4.61 -11.14
CA ILE A 33 7.16 -3.27 -10.56
C ILE A 33 6.40 -3.20 -9.22
N ALA A 34 5.14 -3.62 -9.18
CA ALA A 34 4.31 -3.53 -7.98
C ALA A 34 4.92 -4.32 -6.80
N VAL A 35 5.36 -5.56 -7.02
CA VAL A 35 5.91 -6.42 -5.96
C VAL A 35 7.26 -5.89 -5.45
N ILE A 36 8.18 -5.61 -6.36
CA ILE A 36 9.53 -5.14 -5.97
C ILE A 36 9.42 -3.78 -5.28
N SER A 37 8.67 -2.83 -5.86
CA SER A 37 8.54 -1.50 -5.29
C SER A 37 7.79 -1.49 -3.97
N THR A 38 6.80 -2.37 -3.78
CA THR A 38 6.15 -2.53 -2.47
C THR A 38 7.14 -3.05 -1.43
N ALA A 39 7.93 -4.08 -1.76
CA ALA A 39 8.92 -4.62 -0.83
C ALA A 39 9.99 -3.58 -0.44
N VAL A 40 10.56 -2.87 -1.43
CA VAL A 40 11.55 -1.81 -1.18
C VAL A 40 10.92 -0.64 -0.44
N GLY A 41 9.71 -0.21 -0.83
CA GLY A 41 8.97 0.86 -0.17
C GLY A 41 8.64 0.52 1.29
N CYS A 42 8.28 -0.73 1.59
CA CYS A 42 8.11 -1.18 2.97
C CYS A 42 9.40 -1.04 3.77
N LEU A 43 10.55 -1.45 3.25
CA LEU A 43 11.84 -1.29 3.94
C LEU A 43 12.16 0.18 4.22
N ILE A 44 11.95 1.06 3.23
CA ILE A 44 12.11 2.52 3.40
C ILE A 44 11.15 3.02 4.47
N GLY A 45 9.87 2.67 4.37
CA GLY A 45 8.83 3.12 5.29
C GLY A 45 9.06 2.65 6.73
N PHE A 46 9.51 1.41 6.93
CA PHE A 46 9.92 0.91 8.24
C PHE A 46 11.08 1.72 8.82
N GLY A 47 12.12 1.97 8.03
CA GLY A 47 13.26 2.79 8.46
C GLY A 47 12.83 4.19 8.87
N VAL A 48 12.04 4.86 8.04
CA VAL A 48 11.54 6.22 8.29
C VAL A 48 10.60 6.25 9.51
N GLY A 49 9.60 5.36 9.57
CA GLY A 49 8.61 5.33 10.65
C GLY A 49 9.24 5.06 12.02
N ILE A 50 10.23 4.16 12.10
CA ILE A 50 10.97 3.89 13.34
C ILE A 50 11.78 5.13 13.77
N VAL A 51 12.46 5.81 12.86
CA VAL A 51 13.22 7.02 13.18
C VAL A 51 12.29 8.14 13.66
N GLN A 52 11.13 8.32 13.06
CA GLN A 52 10.14 9.31 13.46
C GLN A 52 9.58 9.05 14.87
N THR A 53 9.46 7.78 15.28
CA THR A 53 8.91 7.38 16.60
C THR A 53 9.96 7.26 17.71
N THR A 54 11.26 7.26 17.37
CA THR A 54 12.34 7.11 18.36
C THR A 54 12.41 8.33 19.30
N PRO A 55 12.33 8.20 20.64
CA PRO A 55 12.42 9.34 21.54
C PRO A 55 13.80 10.01 21.47
N THR A 56 13.82 11.33 21.61
CA THR A 56 15.05 12.13 21.53
C THR A 56 15.49 12.55 22.95
N ASP A 57 16.68 12.16 23.34
CA ASP A 57 17.26 12.57 24.62
C ASP A 57 17.74 14.03 24.55
N LYS A 58 17.24 14.87 25.47
CA LYS A 58 17.63 16.28 25.59
C LYS A 58 18.96 16.48 26.32
N ALA A 59 19.50 15.44 26.99
CA ALA A 59 20.76 15.51 27.70
C ALA A 59 21.97 15.75 26.77
N HIS A 60 21.85 15.40 25.49
CA HIS A 60 22.91 15.59 24.49
C HIS A 60 22.47 16.59 23.41
N PRO A 61 22.79 17.89 23.51
CA PRO A 61 22.24 18.93 22.63
C PRO A 61 22.57 18.74 21.16
N VAL A 62 23.76 18.27 20.82
CA VAL A 62 24.17 18.00 19.42
C VAL A 62 23.36 16.86 18.83
N LYS A 63 23.21 15.75 19.54
CA LYS A 63 22.42 14.60 19.13
C LYS A 63 20.93 14.95 19.01
N TYR A 64 20.43 15.77 19.93
CA TYR A 64 19.06 16.30 19.89
C TYR A 64 18.81 17.13 18.61
N PHE A 65 19.70 18.09 18.31
CA PHE A 65 19.58 18.95 17.13
C PHE A 65 19.67 18.13 15.82
N LEU A 66 20.64 17.20 15.73
CA LEU A 66 20.78 16.33 14.57
C LEU A 66 19.53 15.46 14.34
N MET A 67 19.00 14.86 15.38
CA MET A 67 17.79 14.04 15.28
C MET A 67 16.57 14.88 14.87
N LYS A 68 16.46 16.11 15.38
CA LYS A 68 15.40 17.05 14.98
C LYS A 68 15.50 17.41 13.51
N LEU A 69 16.72 17.65 12.99
CA LEU A 69 16.95 17.91 11.58
C LEU A 69 16.60 16.71 10.72
N VAL A 70 17.04 15.50 11.12
CA VAL A 70 16.72 14.27 10.39
C VAL A 70 15.19 14.07 10.33
N ARG A 71 14.49 14.22 11.44
CA ARG A 71 13.02 14.12 11.45
C ARG A 71 12.36 15.14 10.54
N PHE A 72 12.79 16.38 10.59
CA PHE A 72 12.26 17.43 9.72
C PHE A 72 12.41 17.06 8.24
N LEU A 73 13.57 16.53 7.83
CA LEU A 73 13.79 16.07 6.45
C LEU A 73 12.92 14.86 6.09
N LEU A 74 12.74 13.92 7.02
CA LEU A 74 11.88 12.74 6.80
C LEU A 74 10.39 13.12 6.76
N ASP A 75 9.96 14.06 7.59
CA ASP A 75 8.59 14.59 7.58
C ASP A 75 8.34 15.32 6.26
N ALA A 76 9.27 16.17 5.80
CA ALA A 76 9.18 16.82 4.51
C ALA A 76 9.12 15.82 3.34
N TYR A 77 9.93 14.76 3.39
CA TYR A 77 9.86 13.67 2.41
C TYR A 77 8.46 13.04 2.38
N VAL A 78 7.92 12.65 3.55
CA VAL A 78 6.60 12.02 3.64
C VAL A 78 5.50 12.97 3.13
N GLU A 79 5.53 14.25 3.53
CA GLU A 79 4.54 15.24 3.11
C GLU A 79 4.59 15.50 1.59
N ILE A 80 5.78 15.66 1.00
CA ILE A 80 5.94 15.91 -0.43
C ILE A 80 5.41 14.73 -1.25
N PHE A 81 5.84 13.50 -0.93
CA PHE A 81 5.47 12.32 -1.74
C PHE A 81 4.01 11.89 -1.54
N ARG A 82 3.39 12.19 -0.40
CA ARG A 82 1.96 11.98 -0.18
C ARG A 82 1.08 13.13 -0.65
N GLY A 83 1.63 14.34 -0.70
CA GLY A 83 0.90 15.55 -1.09
C GLY A 83 0.90 15.85 -2.58
N THR A 84 1.65 15.11 -3.41
CA THR A 84 1.74 15.35 -4.84
C THR A 84 1.37 14.11 -5.66
N PRO A 85 0.78 14.26 -6.87
CA PRO A 85 0.41 13.12 -7.71
C PRO A 85 1.65 12.33 -8.18
N MET A 86 1.61 11.00 -8.08
CA MET A 86 2.73 10.13 -8.50
C MET A 86 3.12 10.33 -9.97
N MET A 87 2.14 10.62 -10.86
CA MET A 87 2.42 10.93 -12.26
C MET A 87 3.36 12.14 -12.42
N VAL A 88 3.11 13.20 -11.64
CA VAL A 88 3.93 14.42 -11.65
C VAL A 88 5.32 14.12 -11.07
N GLN A 89 5.39 13.34 -9.99
CA GLN A 89 6.65 12.89 -9.40
C GLN A 89 7.47 12.08 -10.42
N ALA A 90 6.83 11.18 -11.16
CA ALA A 90 7.48 10.36 -12.17
C ALA A 90 8.15 11.21 -13.25
N MET A 91 7.42 12.17 -13.79
CA MET A 91 7.98 13.09 -14.80
C MET A 91 9.08 13.99 -14.22
N PHE A 92 8.86 14.55 -13.03
CA PHE A 92 9.82 15.44 -12.38
C PHE A 92 11.14 14.72 -12.07
N ILE A 93 11.07 13.51 -11.51
CA ILE A 93 12.27 12.73 -11.17
C ILE A 93 12.98 12.25 -12.44
N TYR A 94 12.25 11.66 -13.39
CA TYR A 94 12.84 11.08 -14.60
C TYR A 94 13.53 12.12 -15.46
N TYR A 95 12.84 13.21 -15.81
CA TYR A 95 13.37 14.26 -16.64
C TYR A 95 14.30 15.20 -15.85
N GLY A 96 14.02 15.44 -14.56
CA GLY A 96 14.84 16.28 -13.70
C GLY A 96 16.23 15.69 -13.45
N LEU A 97 16.33 14.38 -13.20
CA LEU A 97 17.63 13.72 -13.07
C LEU A 97 18.45 13.80 -14.35
N ALA A 98 17.82 13.61 -15.50
CA ALA A 98 18.49 13.72 -16.79
C ALA A 98 18.97 15.16 -17.07
N GLN A 99 18.12 16.16 -16.82
CA GLN A 99 18.41 17.55 -17.18
C GLN A 99 19.35 18.26 -16.19
N LEU A 100 19.18 18.04 -14.89
CA LEU A 100 19.95 18.76 -13.87
C LEU A 100 21.26 18.07 -13.49
N PHE A 101 21.26 16.73 -13.51
CA PHE A 101 22.39 15.94 -13.03
C PHE A 101 23.04 15.09 -14.12
N ASN A 102 22.53 15.15 -15.36
CA ASN A 102 22.98 14.31 -16.48
C ASN A 102 22.92 12.79 -16.17
N ILE A 103 21.96 12.38 -15.31
CA ILE A 103 21.74 10.99 -14.93
C ILE A 103 20.58 10.44 -15.79
N HIS A 104 20.90 9.55 -16.70
CA HIS A 104 19.93 8.91 -17.60
C HIS A 104 19.58 7.52 -17.07
N LEU A 105 18.43 7.42 -16.39
CA LEU A 105 17.89 6.12 -15.94
C LEU A 105 17.14 5.44 -17.10
N GLY A 106 17.22 4.12 -17.17
CA GLY A 106 16.27 3.36 -17.98
C GLY A 106 14.85 3.48 -17.39
N THR A 107 13.85 3.31 -18.25
CA THR A 107 12.44 3.50 -17.82
C THR A 107 12.02 2.51 -16.71
N MET A 108 12.58 1.30 -16.71
CA MET A 108 12.31 0.29 -15.67
C MET A 108 12.96 0.67 -14.33
N GLU A 109 14.23 1.11 -14.34
CA GLU A 109 14.92 1.54 -13.13
C GLU A 109 14.24 2.76 -12.52
N ALA A 110 13.86 3.72 -13.37
CA ALA A 110 13.10 4.89 -12.94
C ALA A 110 11.75 4.50 -12.34
N ALA A 111 11.02 3.57 -12.97
CA ALA A 111 9.75 3.07 -12.48
C ALA A 111 9.88 2.44 -11.09
N LEU A 112 10.83 1.52 -10.92
CA LEU A 112 11.11 0.88 -9.63
C LEU A 112 11.48 1.90 -8.56
N PHE A 113 12.34 2.85 -8.88
CA PHE A 113 12.78 3.90 -7.95
C PHE A 113 11.61 4.79 -7.51
N ILE A 114 10.84 5.31 -8.47
CA ILE A 114 9.74 6.24 -8.21
C ILE A 114 8.65 5.58 -7.35
N VAL A 115 8.20 4.39 -7.74
CA VAL A 115 7.16 3.67 -7.00
C VAL A 115 7.66 3.27 -5.61
N SER A 116 8.94 2.86 -5.47
CA SER A 116 9.52 2.51 -4.17
C SER A 116 9.57 3.69 -3.21
N ILE A 117 10.00 4.88 -3.67
CA ILE A 117 10.05 6.08 -2.84
C ILE A 117 8.63 6.55 -2.48
N ASN A 118 7.71 6.54 -3.44
CA ASN A 118 6.32 6.92 -3.19
C ASN A 118 5.68 5.97 -2.16
N THR A 119 5.78 4.65 -2.37
CA THR A 119 5.30 3.64 -1.42
C THR A 119 5.96 3.78 -0.05
N GLY A 120 7.26 4.10 -0.02
CA GLY A 120 8.02 4.34 1.21
C GLY A 120 7.43 5.46 2.07
N ALA A 121 6.96 6.54 1.45
CA ALA A 121 6.32 7.64 2.15
C ALA A 121 4.97 7.24 2.77
N TYR A 122 4.13 6.48 2.03
CA TYR A 122 2.87 5.95 2.57
C TYR A 122 3.13 4.93 3.68
N MET A 123 4.11 4.06 3.50
CA MET A 123 4.48 3.06 4.50
C MET A 123 5.10 3.67 5.76
N ALA A 124 5.85 4.77 5.65
CA ALA A 124 6.38 5.49 6.81
C ALA A 124 5.26 5.96 7.74
N GLU A 125 4.21 6.54 7.19
CA GLU A 125 3.03 6.96 7.96
C GLU A 125 2.28 5.76 8.54
N THR A 126 2.11 4.69 7.77
CA THR A 126 1.49 3.45 8.25
C THR A 126 2.27 2.83 9.40
N VAL A 127 3.59 2.75 9.32
CA VAL A 127 4.46 2.23 10.37
C VAL A 127 4.42 3.12 11.60
N ARG A 128 4.50 4.45 11.41
CA ARG A 128 4.37 5.41 12.51
C ARG A 128 3.01 5.25 13.22
N GLY A 129 1.92 5.17 12.48
CA GLY A 129 0.58 4.94 13.03
C GLY A 129 0.46 3.61 13.75
N GLY A 130 1.00 2.53 13.17
CA GLY A 130 1.00 1.19 13.77
C GLY A 130 1.80 1.12 15.09
N ILE A 131 2.93 1.81 15.17
CA ILE A 131 3.71 1.90 16.45
C ILE A 131 2.93 2.70 17.49
N LEU A 132 2.33 3.83 17.10
CA LEU A 132 1.58 4.70 18.00
C LEU A 132 0.23 4.10 18.44
N SER A 133 -0.30 3.11 17.73
CA SER A 133 -1.53 2.40 18.12
C SER A 133 -1.36 1.40 19.24
N ILE A 134 -0.10 1.06 19.60
CA ILE A 134 0.17 0.15 20.72
C ILE A 134 -0.07 0.88 22.03
N ASP A 135 -0.76 0.20 22.97
CA ASP A 135 -1.07 0.75 24.28
C ASP A 135 0.21 1.26 24.99
N PRO A 136 0.23 2.52 25.44
CA PRO A 136 1.36 3.09 26.17
C PRO A 136 1.79 2.26 27.40
N GLY A 137 0.85 1.55 28.04
CA GLY A 137 1.11 0.63 29.14
C GLY A 137 2.10 -0.48 28.80
N GLN A 138 2.17 -0.91 27.53
CA GLN A 138 3.18 -1.87 27.06
C GLN A 138 4.60 -1.29 27.19
N THR A 139 4.76 -0.02 26.83
CA THR A 139 6.04 0.68 26.96
C THR A 139 6.39 0.95 28.44
N GLU A 140 5.41 1.33 29.23
CA GLU A 140 5.59 1.59 30.66
C GLU A 140 5.94 0.31 31.43
N GLY A 141 5.23 -0.78 31.17
CA GLY A 141 5.50 -2.10 31.77
C GLY A 141 6.89 -2.62 31.41
N ALA A 142 7.31 -2.51 30.15
CA ALA A 142 8.65 -2.89 29.73
C ALA A 142 9.74 -2.06 30.44
N LYS A 143 9.53 -0.76 30.58
CA LYS A 143 10.45 0.12 31.34
C LYS A 143 10.49 -0.21 32.85
N ALA A 144 9.36 -0.58 33.46
CA ALA A 144 9.27 -0.93 34.85
C ALA A 144 10.13 -2.16 35.23
N ILE A 145 10.31 -3.10 34.29
CA ILE A 145 11.20 -4.26 34.43
C ILE A 145 12.64 -3.99 33.96
N GLY A 146 12.99 -2.71 33.67
CA GLY A 146 14.35 -2.29 33.35
C GLY A 146 14.76 -2.45 31.88
N MET A 147 13.81 -2.66 30.94
CA MET A 147 14.12 -2.75 29.49
C MET A 147 14.58 -1.39 28.97
N THR A 148 15.64 -1.40 28.19
CA THR A 148 16.05 -0.21 27.41
C THR A 148 15.04 0.08 26.30
N HIS A 149 15.05 1.30 25.75
CA HIS A 149 14.16 1.67 24.65
C HIS A 149 14.28 0.70 23.45
N VAL A 150 15.50 0.31 23.09
CA VAL A 150 15.73 -0.62 21.96
C VAL A 150 15.16 -2.02 22.26
N GLN A 151 15.33 -2.51 23.48
CA GLN A 151 14.76 -3.79 23.91
C GLN A 151 13.23 -3.73 23.91
N THR A 152 12.64 -2.66 24.45
CA THR A 152 11.18 -2.44 24.44
C THR A 152 10.66 -2.39 23.00
N MET A 153 11.31 -1.63 22.12
CA MET A 153 10.89 -1.52 20.73
C MET A 153 10.93 -2.87 20.02
N ASN A 154 12.05 -3.60 20.09
CA ASN A 154 12.24 -4.85 19.33
C ASN A 154 11.47 -6.03 19.92
N ALA A 155 11.35 -6.15 21.24
CA ALA A 155 10.76 -7.32 21.88
C ALA A 155 9.25 -7.15 22.16
N VAL A 156 8.75 -5.92 22.34
CA VAL A 156 7.38 -5.67 22.77
C VAL A 156 6.58 -4.92 21.72
N ILE A 157 7.06 -3.77 21.25
CA ILE A 157 6.27 -2.87 20.40
C ILE A 157 6.24 -3.31 18.96
N LEU A 158 7.41 -3.53 18.31
CA LEU A 158 7.48 -3.88 16.88
C LEU A 158 6.73 -5.18 16.53
N PRO A 159 6.79 -6.28 17.31
CA PRO A 159 6.04 -7.49 16.98
C PRO A 159 4.53 -7.28 16.97
N GLN A 160 4.01 -6.43 17.87
CA GLN A 160 2.59 -6.07 17.94
C GLN A 160 2.23 -5.09 16.81
N ALA A 161 3.04 -4.04 16.61
CA ALA A 161 2.83 -3.06 15.54
C ALA A 161 2.84 -3.71 14.15
N LEU A 162 3.73 -4.69 13.91
CA LEU A 162 3.79 -5.44 12.64
C LEU A 162 2.46 -6.12 12.30
N ARG A 163 1.79 -6.72 13.29
CA ARG A 163 0.47 -7.34 13.06
C ARG A 163 -0.56 -6.30 12.58
N ASN A 164 -0.55 -5.10 13.18
CA ASN A 164 -1.45 -4.01 12.80
C ASN A 164 -1.11 -3.42 11.42
N ILE A 165 0.17 -3.48 11.00
CA ILE A 165 0.66 -2.91 9.74
C ILE A 165 0.47 -3.87 8.56
N MET A 166 0.49 -5.19 8.79
CA MET A 166 0.46 -6.20 7.71
C MET A 166 -0.69 -6.05 6.72
N PRO A 167 -1.96 -5.79 7.11
CA PRO A 167 -3.04 -5.57 6.16
C PRO A 167 -2.80 -4.37 5.26
N GLN A 168 -2.16 -3.31 5.77
CA GLN A 168 -1.83 -2.12 4.99
C GLN A 168 -0.72 -2.37 3.96
N ILE A 169 0.25 -3.24 4.27
CA ILE A 169 1.25 -3.69 3.28
C ILE A 169 0.56 -4.37 2.10
N GLY A 170 -0.38 -5.28 2.38
CA GLY A 170 -1.17 -5.93 1.36
C GLY A 170 -2.00 -4.95 0.52
N ASN A 171 -2.65 -3.99 1.16
CA ASN A 171 -3.41 -2.96 0.47
C ASN A 171 -2.51 -2.09 -0.42
N ASN A 172 -1.31 -1.70 0.03
CA ASN A 172 -0.36 -0.95 -0.79
C ASN A 172 0.08 -1.73 -2.03
N LEU A 173 0.27 -3.05 -1.94
CA LEU A 173 0.56 -3.87 -3.12
C LEU A 173 -0.58 -3.80 -4.15
N ILE A 174 -1.84 -3.91 -3.72
CA ILE A 174 -3.01 -3.81 -4.61
C ILE A 174 -3.10 -2.43 -5.25
N ILE A 175 -2.82 -1.37 -4.49
CA ILE A 175 -2.77 0.01 -4.99
C ILE A 175 -1.66 0.13 -6.04
N ASN A 176 -0.45 -0.32 -5.74
CA ASN A 176 0.69 -0.25 -6.66
C ASN A 176 0.43 -0.98 -7.98
N ILE A 177 -0.24 -2.15 -7.97
CA ILE A 177 -0.63 -2.85 -9.21
C ILE A 177 -1.42 -1.92 -10.15
N LYS A 178 -2.34 -1.13 -9.60
CA LYS A 178 -3.15 -0.19 -10.41
C LYS A 178 -2.36 1.06 -10.77
N ASP A 179 -1.60 1.59 -9.85
CA ASP A 179 -0.91 2.87 -9.99
C ASP A 179 0.32 2.81 -10.89
N THR A 180 0.85 1.61 -11.20
CA THR A 180 1.90 1.45 -12.24
C THR A 180 1.49 2.03 -13.58
N CYS A 181 0.19 2.14 -13.89
CA CYS A 181 -0.30 2.72 -15.15
C CYS A 181 0.18 4.16 -15.39
N VAL A 182 0.43 4.95 -14.32
CA VAL A 182 0.93 6.31 -14.45
C VAL A 182 2.35 6.38 -15.00
N LEU A 183 3.13 5.29 -14.90
CA LEU A 183 4.51 5.22 -15.40
C LEU A 183 4.57 5.19 -16.94
N SER A 184 3.44 4.99 -17.59
CA SER A 184 3.33 5.11 -19.04
C SER A 184 3.74 6.50 -19.57
N VAL A 185 3.69 7.55 -18.74
CA VAL A 185 4.09 8.92 -19.09
C VAL A 185 5.60 9.06 -19.30
N ILE A 186 6.40 8.21 -18.66
CA ILE A 186 7.87 8.16 -18.83
C ILE A 186 8.30 7.05 -19.80
N GLY A 187 7.34 6.39 -20.47
CA GLY A 187 7.59 5.35 -21.48
C GLY A 187 7.85 3.96 -20.90
N THR A 188 7.51 3.69 -19.64
CA THR A 188 7.61 2.33 -19.08
C THR A 188 6.59 1.41 -19.76
N VAL A 189 7.09 0.31 -20.34
CA VAL A 189 6.24 -0.65 -21.08
C VAL A 189 5.62 -1.64 -20.11
N GLU A 190 4.56 -1.19 -19.43
CA GLU A 190 3.69 -1.98 -18.54
C GLU A 190 2.32 -2.21 -19.23
N LEU A 191 1.34 -2.78 -18.54
CA LEU A 191 0.06 -3.19 -19.12
C LEU A 191 -0.71 -2.04 -19.78
N PHE A 192 -0.81 -0.87 -19.14
CA PHE A 192 -1.52 0.29 -19.68
C PHE A 192 -0.80 0.86 -20.92
N PHE A 193 0.53 0.94 -20.89
CA PHE A 193 1.32 1.37 -22.04
C PHE A 193 1.14 0.42 -23.24
N ALA A 194 1.22 -0.90 -23.01
CA ALA A 194 0.98 -1.90 -24.03
C ALA A 194 -0.42 -1.77 -24.64
N THR A 195 -1.44 -1.58 -23.79
CA THR A 195 -2.82 -1.34 -24.22
C THR A 195 -2.94 -0.09 -25.08
N LYS A 196 -2.40 1.03 -24.60
CA LYS A 196 -2.44 2.31 -25.32
C LYS A 196 -1.78 2.20 -26.70
N SER A 197 -0.67 1.47 -26.78
CA SER A 197 0.03 1.24 -28.05
C SER A 197 -0.81 0.42 -29.03
N VAL A 198 -1.44 -0.67 -28.56
CA VAL A 198 -2.34 -1.50 -29.40
C VAL A 198 -3.59 -0.70 -29.81
N ALA A 199 -4.22 -0.02 -28.85
CA ALA A 199 -5.41 0.79 -29.10
C ALA A 199 -5.15 1.89 -30.15
N GLY A 200 -4.00 2.57 -30.06
CA GLY A 200 -3.60 3.59 -31.03
C GLY A 200 -3.28 3.05 -32.41
N ALA A 201 -2.62 1.88 -32.49
CA ALA A 201 -2.27 1.24 -33.78
C ALA A 201 -3.49 0.70 -34.51
N MET A 202 -4.51 0.21 -33.78
CA MET A 202 -5.67 -0.46 -34.34
C MET A 202 -6.95 0.39 -34.31
N TYR A 203 -6.91 1.58 -33.71
CA TYR A 203 -8.07 2.45 -33.46
C TYR A 203 -9.21 1.77 -32.70
N THR A 204 -8.89 0.83 -31.80
CA THR A 204 -9.80 -0.02 -31.01
C THR A 204 -9.70 0.28 -29.53
N TYR A 205 -9.94 1.53 -29.13
CA TYR A 205 -9.74 1.97 -27.74
C TYR A 205 -10.67 1.24 -26.77
N PHE A 206 -11.96 1.15 -27.07
CA PHE A 206 -12.93 0.56 -26.16
C PHE A 206 -12.67 -0.93 -25.94
N GLU A 207 -12.38 -1.67 -26.98
CA GLU A 207 -12.10 -3.11 -26.95
C GLU A 207 -10.79 -3.39 -26.20
N ALA A 208 -9.71 -2.66 -26.52
CA ALA A 208 -8.41 -2.83 -25.88
C ALA A 208 -8.44 -2.50 -24.39
N PHE A 209 -9.11 -1.40 -23.99
CA PHE A 209 -9.25 -1.04 -22.58
C PHE A 209 -10.22 -1.96 -21.83
N THR A 210 -11.20 -2.57 -22.50
CA THR A 210 -12.03 -3.63 -21.88
C THR A 210 -11.19 -4.84 -21.52
N ILE A 211 -10.31 -5.30 -22.41
CA ILE A 211 -9.37 -6.40 -22.12
C ILE A 211 -8.49 -6.03 -20.92
N THR A 212 -7.94 -4.84 -20.92
CA THR A 212 -7.03 -4.35 -19.88
C THR A 212 -7.72 -4.24 -18.53
N MET A 213 -8.96 -3.75 -18.49
CA MET A 213 -9.77 -3.68 -17.27
C MET A 213 -9.98 -5.08 -16.68
N VAL A 214 -10.27 -6.08 -17.50
CA VAL A 214 -10.42 -7.47 -17.05
C VAL A 214 -9.08 -8.01 -16.50
N ILE A 215 -7.95 -7.74 -17.17
CA ILE A 215 -6.64 -8.19 -16.72
C ILE A 215 -6.30 -7.55 -15.36
N TYR A 216 -6.44 -6.22 -15.19
CA TYR A 216 -6.23 -5.55 -13.90
C TYR A 216 -7.14 -6.10 -12.81
N PHE A 217 -8.42 -6.36 -13.12
CA PHE A 217 -9.34 -6.96 -12.17
C PHE A 217 -8.88 -8.34 -11.73
N VAL A 218 -8.48 -9.21 -12.67
CA VAL A 218 -7.96 -10.56 -12.34
C VAL A 218 -6.70 -10.47 -11.49
N LEU A 219 -5.76 -9.58 -11.82
CA LEU A 219 -4.53 -9.40 -11.05
C LEU A 219 -4.82 -8.94 -9.62
N THR A 220 -5.61 -7.87 -9.48
CA THR A 220 -5.93 -7.31 -8.15
C THR A 220 -6.80 -8.24 -7.32
N PHE A 221 -7.76 -8.91 -7.94
CA PHE A 221 -8.61 -9.89 -7.27
C PHE A 221 -7.81 -11.09 -6.77
N SER A 222 -6.93 -11.65 -7.61
CA SER A 222 -6.06 -12.77 -7.24
C SER A 222 -5.12 -12.39 -6.10
N CYS A 223 -4.46 -11.23 -6.18
CA CYS A 223 -3.61 -10.72 -5.11
C CYS A 223 -4.40 -10.52 -3.81
N SER A 224 -5.60 -9.92 -3.88
CA SER A 224 -6.45 -9.71 -2.71
C SER A 224 -6.85 -11.03 -2.04
N ARG A 225 -7.15 -12.06 -2.82
CA ARG A 225 -7.47 -13.40 -2.27
C ARG A 225 -6.28 -14.06 -1.62
N LEU A 226 -5.10 -13.99 -2.26
CA LEU A 226 -3.86 -14.53 -1.68
C LEU A 226 -3.49 -13.83 -0.38
N LEU A 227 -3.59 -12.50 -0.34
CA LEU A 227 -3.31 -11.70 0.85
C LEU A 227 -4.26 -12.07 2.01
N ARG A 228 -5.57 -12.15 1.78
CA ARG A 228 -6.55 -12.57 2.79
C ARG A 228 -6.28 -13.97 3.33
N LEU A 229 -5.90 -14.91 2.46
CA LEU A 229 -5.51 -16.26 2.88
C LEU A 229 -4.27 -16.26 3.76
N TRP A 230 -3.34 -15.34 3.50
CA TRP A 230 -2.13 -15.19 4.29
C TRP A 230 -2.42 -14.53 5.64
N GLU A 231 -3.20 -13.46 5.65
CA GLU A 231 -3.66 -12.76 6.86
C GLU A 231 -4.42 -13.69 7.80
N SER A 232 -5.37 -14.47 7.28
CA SER A 232 -6.15 -15.43 8.09
C SER A 232 -5.31 -16.49 8.79
N LYS A 233 -4.11 -16.80 8.27
CA LYS A 233 -3.16 -17.72 8.92
C LYS A 233 -2.34 -17.04 10.02
N MET A 234 -2.18 -15.71 9.98
CA MET A 234 -1.38 -14.98 10.96
C MET A 234 -2.21 -14.54 12.18
N ASP A 235 -3.49 -14.24 11.98
CA ASP A 235 -4.34 -13.67 13.03
C ASP A 235 -5.02 -14.70 13.93
N GLY A 236 -5.05 -15.98 13.55
CA GLY A 236 -5.76 -17.00 14.31
C GLY A 236 -7.30 -16.88 14.24
N PRO A 237 -8.07 -17.72 14.98
CA PRO A 237 -9.54 -17.81 14.80
C PRO A 237 -10.36 -16.62 15.31
N ASP A 238 -9.79 -15.68 16.05
CA ASP A 238 -10.53 -14.60 16.75
C ASP A 238 -10.54 -13.25 16.01
N SER A 239 -9.91 -13.11 14.84
CA SER A 239 -9.72 -11.82 14.19
C SER A 239 -10.76 -11.46 13.11
N TYR A 240 -11.83 -12.25 12.99
CA TYR A 240 -12.82 -12.06 11.90
C TYR A 240 -13.69 -10.80 12.00
N GLU A 241 -13.77 -10.15 13.16
CA GLU A 241 -14.63 -8.96 13.34
C GLU A 241 -14.02 -7.65 12.79
N LEU A 242 -12.72 -7.59 12.57
CA LEU A 242 -12.03 -6.36 12.12
C LEU A 242 -12.18 -6.08 10.61
N TYR A 243 -12.59 -7.04 9.82
CA TYR A 243 -12.65 -6.93 8.35
C TYR A 243 -13.86 -6.16 7.81
N ASP A 244 -14.98 -6.18 8.53
CA ASP A 244 -16.16 -5.39 8.15
C ASP A 244 -15.94 -3.88 8.35
N LEU A 245 -14.99 -3.50 9.22
CA LEU A 245 -14.64 -2.10 9.48
C LEU A 245 -13.78 -1.49 8.38
N ALA A 246 -12.90 -2.24 7.74
CA ALA A 246 -12.02 -1.71 6.70
C ALA A 246 -12.75 -1.36 5.39
N THR A 247 -13.84 -2.05 5.06
CA THR A 247 -14.70 -1.71 3.91
C THR A 247 -15.66 -0.57 4.24
N THR A 248 -16.02 -0.42 5.51
CA THR A 248 -16.90 0.67 5.98
C THR A 248 -16.10 1.96 6.25
N ASP A 249 -14.81 1.85 6.60
CA ASP A 249 -13.95 2.99 6.94
C ASP A 249 -13.63 3.88 5.72
N THR A 250 -13.59 3.32 4.52
CA THR A 250 -13.46 4.14 3.30
C THR A 250 -14.69 5.04 3.08
N LEU A 251 -15.85 4.63 3.56
CA LEU A 251 -17.08 5.42 3.55
C LEU A 251 -17.19 6.33 4.79
N ALA A 252 -16.67 5.91 5.95
CA ALA A 252 -16.71 6.69 7.19
C ALA A 252 -15.76 7.89 7.16
N HIS A 253 -14.58 7.76 6.52
CA HIS A 253 -13.68 8.91 6.31
C HIS A 253 -14.25 9.98 5.38
N THR A 254 -15.19 9.61 4.50
CA THR A 254 -15.90 10.57 3.64
C THR A 254 -17.11 11.23 4.34
N THR A 255 -17.64 10.66 5.43
CA THR A 255 -18.85 11.14 6.09
C THR A 255 -18.64 11.70 7.50
N GLY A 256 -17.43 11.63 8.06
CA GLY A 256 -17.12 12.22 9.38
C GLY A 256 -17.83 11.58 10.59
N LEU A 257 -18.41 10.40 10.42
CA LEU A 257 -19.15 9.69 11.48
C LEU A 257 -18.27 8.58 12.09
N TYR A 258 -17.53 8.93 13.15
CA TYR A 258 -16.93 7.94 14.05
C TYR A 258 -18.04 7.32 14.91
N SER A 259 -18.39 6.05 14.68
CA SER A 259 -19.16 5.28 15.64
C SER A 259 -18.22 4.39 16.44
N TYR A 260 -18.10 4.65 17.75
CA TYR A 260 -17.41 3.76 18.68
C TYR A 260 -17.99 2.34 18.64
N PRO A 261 -17.16 1.29 18.73
CA PRO A 261 -17.65 -0.08 18.82
C PRO A 261 -18.57 -0.20 20.05
N LYS A 262 -19.80 -0.68 19.83
CA LYS A 262 -20.72 -0.99 20.92
C LYS A 262 -20.11 -2.12 21.74
N LYS A 263 -19.99 -1.91 23.07
CA LYS A 263 -19.64 -2.98 24.03
C LYS A 263 -20.48 -4.22 23.74
N PRO A 264 -19.90 -5.43 23.88
CA PRO A 264 -20.65 -6.67 23.79
C PRO A 264 -21.86 -6.60 24.75
N ARG A 265 -23.04 -6.98 24.26
CA ARG A 265 -24.21 -7.13 25.13
C ARG A 265 -23.88 -8.26 26.11
N GLU A 266 -23.74 -7.93 27.40
CA GLU A 266 -23.83 -8.93 28.47
C GLU A 266 -25.13 -9.70 28.28
N ASN A 267 -25.01 -11.01 28.13
CA ASN A 267 -26.12 -11.93 28.09
C ASN A 267 -26.83 -11.92 29.45
N THR A 268 -27.83 -11.06 29.60
CA THR A 268 -28.85 -11.18 30.64
C THR A 268 -29.83 -12.29 30.23
N GLN A 269 -29.37 -13.52 30.24
CA GLN A 269 -30.23 -14.69 30.36
C GLN A 269 -29.84 -15.43 31.64
N ASN A 270 -30.70 -15.33 32.60
CA ASN A 270 -31.05 -16.21 33.70
C ASN A 270 -31.19 -15.46 35.02
N ASN A 271 -32.40 -15.01 35.30
CA ASN A 271 -32.98 -15.08 36.63
C ASN A 271 -34.51 -14.89 36.53
N ASP A 272 -35.20 -15.87 35.96
CA ASP A 272 -36.63 -16.11 36.21
C ASP A 272 -36.76 -17.55 36.59
N ILE A 273 -36.43 -17.89 37.84
CA ILE A 273 -36.92 -19.11 38.48
C ILE A 273 -37.14 -18.78 39.97
N ARG A 274 -38.41 -18.86 40.37
CA ARG A 274 -38.93 -19.03 41.72
C ARG A 274 -39.18 -17.78 42.55
N ASP A 275 -40.42 -17.37 42.52
CA ASP A 275 -41.22 -17.31 43.77
C ASP A 275 -42.66 -17.65 43.44
N GLY A 276 -42.99 -18.88 43.70
CA GLY A 276 -44.33 -19.40 43.85
C GLY A 276 -44.44 -20.02 45.21
N GLY A 277 -45.33 -19.48 46.07
CA GLY A 277 -45.83 -20.26 47.18
C GLY A 277 -45.85 -19.58 48.56
N ARG A 278 -46.97 -19.08 48.89
CA ARG A 278 -47.74 -18.90 50.13
C ARG A 278 -47.95 -17.50 50.58
#